data_a9ff67b0c62f5adc6eaed3f9ac905166
#
_entry.id   a9ff67b0c62f5adc6eaed3f9ac905166
#
_cell.length_a   1.000
_cell.length_b   1.000
_cell.length_c   1.000
_cell.angle_alpha   90.00
_cell.angle_beta   90.00
_cell.angle_gamma   90.00
#
_symmetry.space_group_name_H-M   'P 1'
#
loop_
_entity.id
_entity.type
_entity.pdbx_description
1 polymer ?
#
loop_
_entity_poly.entity_id
_entity_poly.type
_entity_poly.pdbx_seq_one_letter_code
_entity_poly.pdbx_strand_id
1 'polypeptide(L)'
;RRQRQMCIRDSISSDGFDIYVGKNNFQNDELTFKFATGNDWWFHAKKMAGSHVIVRTKDGELPDRTFEEAGRLAAWYSKGHSAPKVEIDYIQKKHVKKPAGAKPGFVVYYTNYSLMASPDISDLKEVTE
;
A
#
# COMPACT_ATOMS: atom_id res chain seq x y z
N ARG A 1 13.43 -9.58 23.86
CA ARG A 1 12.98 -8.95 23.47
C ARG A 1 12.25 -9.07 22.40
N ARG A 2 11.46 -9.05 22.35
CA ARG A 2 10.83 -9.16 21.38
C ARG A 2 11.19 -8.29 20.35
N GLN A 3 11.19 -8.64 19.45
CA GLN A 3 11.50 -7.91 18.44
C GLN A 3 10.36 -7.18 17.98
N ARG A 4 10.38 -6.03 17.94
CA ARG A 4 9.39 -5.40 17.55
C ARG A 4 9.26 -5.45 16.15
N GLN A 5 8.12 -5.42 15.71
CA GLN A 5 7.88 -5.47 14.36
C GLN A 5 8.29 -4.20 13.71
N MET A 6 9.02 -4.27 12.70
CA MET A 6 9.47 -3.11 11.98
C MET A 6 8.82 -3.04 10.65
N CYS A 7 8.39 -1.87 10.23
CA CYS A 7 7.89 -1.66 8.89
C CYS A 7 9.07 -1.31 8.01
N ILE A 8 9.48 -2.24 7.18
CA ILE A 8 10.67 -2.10 6.37
C ILE A 8 10.28 -1.55 5.01
N ARG A 9 11.02 -0.54 4.57
CA ARG A 9 10.77 0.08 3.28
C ARG A 9 10.98 -0.96 2.17
N ASP A 10 10.03 -1.06 1.25
CA ASP A 10 10.10 -2.01 0.15
C ASP A 10 10.72 -1.39 -1.10
N SER A 11 10.34 -0.18 -1.41
CA SER A 11 10.78 0.47 -2.64
C SER A 11 10.88 1.97 -2.43
N ILE A 12 11.51 2.63 -3.37
CA ILE A 12 11.55 4.07 -3.44
C ILE A 12 10.98 4.45 -4.80
N SER A 13 10.02 5.35 -4.83
CA SER A 13 9.44 5.75 -6.10
C SER A 13 10.45 6.52 -6.93
N SER A 14 10.18 6.66 -8.22
CA SER A 14 11.05 7.44 -9.10
C SER A 14 11.18 8.89 -8.64
N ASP A 15 10.21 9.36 -7.87
CA ASP A 15 10.23 10.72 -7.35
C ASP A 15 10.82 10.81 -5.95
N GLY A 16 11.33 9.71 -5.41
CA GLY A 16 12.05 9.70 -4.14
C GLY A 16 11.19 9.44 -2.91
N PHE A 17 9.96 8.95 -3.07
CA PHE A 17 9.09 8.68 -1.93
C PHE A 17 9.23 7.24 -1.47
N ASP A 18 9.26 7.05 -0.17
CA ASP A 18 9.38 5.72 0.42
C ASP A 18 8.06 4.98 0.34
N ILE A 19 8.13 3.72 -0.10
CA ILE A 19 6.96 2.87 -0.27
C ILE A 19 7.13 1.63 0.60
N TYR A 20 6.09 1.31 1.36
CA TYR A 20 6.07 0.17 2.28
C TYR A 20 4.98 -0.80 1.86
N VAL A 21 5.25 -2.09 1.95
CA VAL A 21 4.32 -3.14 1.53
C VAL A 21 4.17 -4.14 2.66
N GLY A 22 2.94 -4.43 3.07
CA GLY A 22 2.67 -5.47 4.04
C GLY A 22 2.63 -6.82 3.33
N LYS A 23 3.32 -7.80 3.87
CA LYS A 23 3.45 -9.10 3.22
C LYS A 23 2.52 -10.17 3.78
N ASN A 24 1.78 -9.85 4.82
CA ASN A 24 0.74 -10.73 5.36
C ASN A 24 -0.24 -9.88 6.14
N ASN A 25 -1.32 -10.49 6.62
CA ASN A 25 -2.39 -9.73 7.26
C ASN A 25 -1.94 -8.99 8.51
N PHE A 26 -1.04 -9.58 9.30
CA PHE A 26 -0.55 -8.91 10.50
C PHE A 26 0.33 -7.71 10.13
N GLN A 27 1.17 -7.86 9.12
CA GLN A 27 1.99 -6.76 8.65
C GLN A 27 1.14 -5.66 8.04
N ASN A 28 0.07 -6.03 7.33
CA ASN A 28 -0.84 -5.05 6.76
C ASN A 28 -1.45 -4.18 7.86
N ASP A 29 -1.91 -4.82 8.95
CA ASP A 29 -2.47 -4.10 10.07
C ASP A 29 -1.45 -3.18 10.73
N GLU A 30 -0.27 -3.71 10.98
CA GLU A 30 0.79 -2.95 11.62
C GLU A 30 1.16 -1.74 10.77
N LEU A 31 1.32 -1.96 9.48
CA LEU A 31 1.72 -0.92 8.56
C LEU A 31 0.67 0.20 8.49
N THR A 32 -0.58 -0.19 8.36
CA THR A 32 -1.65 0.78 8.14
C THR A 32 -2.07 1.50 9.41
N PHE A 33 -2.13 0.78 10.53
CA PHE A 33 -2.74 1.36 11.74
C PHE A 33 -1.74 1.73 12.82
N LYS A 34 -0.48 1.32 12.71
CA LYS A 34 0.52 1.70 13.70
C LYS A 34 1.68 2.49 13.11
N PHE A 35 2.00 2.29 11.84
CA PHE A 35 3.11 2.99 11.22
C PHE A 35 2.67 4.20 10.40
N ALA A 36 1.68 4.03 9.54
CA ALA A 36 1.26 5.09 8.63
C ALA A 36 0.60 6.24 9.39
N THR A 37 0.79 7.46 8.90
CA THR A 37 0.12 8.63 9.47
C THR A 37 -1.01 9.05 8.55
N GLY A 38 -1.86 9.95 9.02
CA GLY A 38 -3.09 10.30 8.31
C GLY A 38 -2.90 10.80 6.90
N ASN A 39 -1.81 11.51 6.63
CA ASN A 39 -1.58 12.06 5.29
C ASN A 39 -0.95 11.06 4.33
N ASP A 40 -0.46 9.92 4.81
CA ASP A 40 0.11 8.91 3.95
C ASP A 40 -0.96 8.32 3.05
N TRP A 41 -0.56 7.81 1.89
CA TRP A 41 -1.50 7.21 0.96
C TRP A 41 -1.49 5.70 1.08
N TRP A 42 -2.68 5.11 1.06
CA TRP A 42 -2.91 3.68 1.20
C TRP A 42 -3.46 3.14 -0.13
N PHE A 43 -2.94 2.00 -0.56
CA PHE A 43 -3.32 1.37 -1.83
C PHE A 43 -3.63 -0.09 -1.58
N HIS A 44 -4.60 -0.62 -2.32
CA HIS A 44 -4.97 -2.03 -2.20
C HIS A 44 -5.74 -2.45 -3.45
N ALA A 45 -5.48 -3.68 -3.92
CA ALA A 45 -6.22 -4.21 -5.07
C ALA A 45 -7.70 -4.33 -4.72
N LYS A 46 -8.55 -3.88 -5.64
CA LYS A 46 -9.99 -3.83 -5.40
C LYS A 46 -10.59 -5.23 -5.33
N LYS A 47 -11.31 -5.50 -4.25
CA LYS A 47 -12.11 -6.73 -4.10
C LYS A 47 -11.34 -8.02 -4.25
N MET A 48 -10.09 -8.04 -3.86
CA MET A 48 -9.31 -9.27 -3.87
C MET A 48 -8.27 -9.20 -2.77
N ALA A 49 -7.71 -10.35 -2.43
CA ALA A 49 -6.66 -10.40 -1.42
C ALA A 49 -5.39 -9.75 -1.96
N GLY A 50 -4.72 -9.00 -1.12
CA GLY A 50 -3.49 -8.34 -1.51
C GLY A 50 -2.86 -7.59 -0.36
N SER A 51 -1.69 -7.06 -0.62
CA SER A 51 -0.95 -6.29 0.37
C SER A 51 -1.50 -4.89 0.49
N HIS A 52 -1.43 -4.36 1.71
CA HIS A 52 -1.57 -2.92 1.91
C HIS A 52 -0.26 -2.28 1.46
N VAL A 53 -0.35 -1.20 0.71
CA VAL A 53 0.82 -0.45 0.27
C VAL A 53 0.68 0.96 0.81
N ILE A 54 1.72 1.45 1.45
CA ILE A 54 1.72 2.79 2.04
C ILE A 54 2.83 3.61 1.42
N VAL A 55 2.50 4.81 0.95
CA VAL A 55 3.50 5.77 0.51
C VAL A 55 3.53 6.90 1.54
N ARG A 56 4.72 7.14 2.11
CA ARG A 56 4.87 8.19 3.12
C ARG A 56 4.99 9.55 2.47
N THR A 57 4.32 10.50 3.04
CA THR A 57 4.40 11.87 2.56
C THR A 57 4.17 12.82 3.74
N LYS A 58 4.77 13.99 3.69
CA LYS A 58 4.63 14.94 4.78
C LYS A 58 3.35 15.73 4.69
N ASP A 59 3.00 16.18 3.50
CA ASP A 59 1.89 17.09 3.31
C ASP A 59 0.71 16.48 2.56
N GLY A 60 0.76 15.19 2.28
CA GLY A 60 -0.33 14.53 1.55
C GLY A 60 -0.23 14.67 0.04
N GLU A 61 0.82 15.27 -0.46
CA GLU A 61 0.99 15.48 -1.89
C GLU A 61 1.93 14.45 -2.49
N LEU A 62 1.55 13.87 -3.63
CA LEU A 62 2.40 12.94 -4.35
C LEU A 62 2.29 13.23 -5.84
N PRO A 63 3.39 13.09 -6.58
CA PRO A 63 3.32 13.20 -8.05
C PRO A 63 2.54 12.03 -8.65
N ASP A 64 1.97 12.25 -9.81
CA ASP A 64 1.20 11.20 -10.51
C ASP A 64 1.99 9.93 -10.70
N ARG A 65 3.27 10.05 -11.03
CA ARG A 65 4.11 8.87 -11.26
C ARG A 65 4.23 8.03 -10.00
N THR A 66 4.32 8.65 -8.82
CA THR A 66 4.40 7.90 -7.57
C THR A 66 3.08 7.17 -7.30
N PHE A 67 1.93 7.78 -7.57
CA PHE A 67 0.66 7.08 -7.46
C PHE A 67 0.65 5.84 -8.36
N GLU A 68 1.11 6.00 -9.58
CA GLU A 68 1.11 4.91 -10.55
C GLU A 68 2.05 3.78 -10.10
N GLU A 69 3.23 4.13 -9.61
CA GLU A 69 4.19 3.12 -9.17
C GLU A 69 3.70 2.37 -7.94
N ALA A 70 3.09 3.07 -6.99
CA ALA A 70 2.51 2.41 -5.81
C ALA A 70 1.37 1.49 -6.23
N GLY A 71 0.57 1.91 -7.22
CA GLY A 71 -0.48 1.05 -7.75
C GLY A 71 0.07 -0.22 -8.36
N ARG A 72 1.19 -0.13 -9.08
CA ARG A 72 1.82 -1.34 -9.65
C ARG A 72 2.31 -2.29 -8.57
N LEU A 73 2.84 -1.75 -7.48
CA LEU A 73 3.23 -2.60 -6.35
C LEU A 73 2.03 -3.29 -5.73
N ALA A 74 0.94 -2.57 -5.54
CA ALA A 74 -0.27 -3.18 -5.00
C ALA A 74 -0.81 -4.27 -5.93
N ALA A 75 -0.72 -4.07 -7.24
CA ALA A 75 -1.14 -5.06 -8.22
C ALA A 75 -0.25 -6.30 -8.16
N TRP A 76 1.07 -6.09 -8.07
CA TRP A 76 2.02 -7.20 -8.03
C TRP A 76 1.83 -8.07 -6.79
N TYR A 77 1.57 -7.45 -5.64
CA TYR A 77 1.40 -8.16 -4.37
C TYR A 77 -0.08 -8.48 -4.11
N SER A 78 -0.83 -8.83 -5.15
CA SER A 78 -2.23 -9.19 -5.02
C SER A 78 -2.50 -10.50 -5.74
N LYS A 79 -3.69 -11.03 -5.56
CA LYS A 79 -4.10 -12.21 -6.29
C LYS A 79 -4.19 -11.96 -7.79
N GLY A 80 -4.27 -10.70 -8.22
CA GLY A 80 -4.35 -10.35 -9.62
C GLY A 80 -3.03 -10.22 -10.32
N HIS A 81 -1.92 -10.65 -9.71
CA HIS A 81 -0.58 -10.40 -10.26
C HIS A 81 -0.32 -11.03 -11.62
N SER A 82 -1.15 -11.97 -12.05
CA SER A 82 -1.00 -12.58 -13.37
C SER A 82 -1.88 -11.92 -14.43
N ALA A 83 -2.74 -10.99 -14.03
CA ALA A 83 -3.61 -10.31 -14.98
C ALA A 83 -2.84 -9.18 -15.68
N PRO A 84 -3.26 -8.78 -16.88
CA PRO A 84 -2.58 -7.66 -17.55
C PRO A 84 -2.77 -6.34 -16.83
N LYS A 85 -3.90 -6.17 -16.15
CA LYS A 85 -4.17 -4.96 -15.36
C LYS A 85 -5.01 -5.30 -14.16
N VAL A 86 -4.80 -4.57 -13.06
CA VAL A 86 -5.57 -4.76 -11.83
C VAL A 86 -6.08 -3.39 -11.40
N GLU A 87 -7.34 -3.34 -10.99
CA GLU A 87 -7.88 -2.10 -10.46
C GLU A 87 -7.44 -1.93 -9.02
N ILE A 88 -6.90 -0.76 -8.69
CA ILE A 88 -6.34 -0.48 -7.37
C ILE A 88 -7.13 0.64 -6.73
N ASP A 89 -7.64 0.39 -5.53
CA ASP A 89 -8.26 1.43 -4.72
C ASP A 89 -7.18 2.17 -3.97
N TYR A 90 -7.31 3.49 -3.86
CA TYR A 90 -6.36 4.23 -3.04
C TYR A 90 -7.04 5.43 -2.39
N ILE A 91 -6.52 5.80 -1.23
CA ILE A 91 -7.07 6.90 -0.46
C ILE A 91 -6.08 7.23 0.64
N GLN A 92 -6.14 8.42 1.20
CA GLN A 92 -5.27 8.74 2.32
C GLN A 92 -5.63 7.88 3.53
N LYS A 93 -4.62 7.48 4.28
CA LYS A 93 -4.78 6.56 5.41
C LYS A 93 -5.82 7.04 6.42
N LYS A 94 -5.97 8.34 6.61
CA LYS A 94 -6.92 8.85 7.59
C LYS A 94 -8.36 8.43 7.32
N HIS A 95 -8.66 8.00 6.10
CA HIS A 95 -10.00 7.54 5.73
C HIS A 95 -10.14 6.02 5.74
N VAL A 96 -9.09 5.29 6.14
CA VAL A 96 -9.13 3.84 6.23
C VAL A 96 -9.40 3.47 7.68
N LYS A 97 -10.45 2.69 7.91
CA LYS A 97 -10.91 2.39 9.25
C LYS A 97 -10.84 0.90 9.55
N LYS A 98 -10.61 0.58 10.80
CA LYS A 98 -10.60 -0.79 11.28
C LYS A 98 -11.83 -1.02 12.13
N PRO A 99 -12.82 -1.79 11.65
CA PRO A 99 -14.02 -2.06 12.49
C PRO A 99 -13.63 -2.81 13.74
N ALA A 100 -14.36 -2.56 14.83
CA ALA A 100 -14.09 -3.25 16.09
C ALA A 100 -14.23 -4.75 15.90
N GLY A 101 -13.24 -5.50 16.38
CA GLY A 101 -13.25 -6.95 16.28
C GLY A 101 -12.86 -7.50 14.91
N ALA A 102 -12.49 -6.66 13.96
CA ALA A 102 -12.13 -7.13 12.63
C ALA A 102 -10.82 -7.89 12.66
N LYS A 103 -10.71 -8.86 11.77
CA LYS A 103 -9.48 -9.65 11.63
C LYS A 103 -8.33 -8.79 11.14
N PRO A 104 -7.10 -9.20 11.40
CA PRO A 104 -5.95 -8.47 10.89
C PRO A 104 -6.03 -8.33 9.38
N GLY A 105 -5.72 -7.14 8.89
CA GLY A 105 -5.74 -6.84 7.46
C GLY A 105 -7.10 -6.41 6.92
N PHE A 106 -8.18 -6.63 7.68
CA PHE A 106 -9.51 -6.25 7.21
C PHE A 106 -9.78 -4.79 7.54
N VAL A 107 -10.18 -4.03 6.55
CA VAL A 107 -10.45 -2.59 6.71
C VAL A 107 -11.68 -2.21 5.93
N VAL A 108 -12.23 -1.04 6.25
CA VAL A 108 -13.29 -0.45 5.45
C VAL A 108 -12.89 0.97 5.08
N TYR A 109 -13.36 1.39 3.93
CA TYR A 109 -13.12 2.74 3.43
C TYR A 109 -14.23 3.09 2.46
N TYR A 110 -14.45 4.38 2.30
CA TYR A 110 -15.51 4.87 1.43
C TYR A 110 -14.95 5.99 0.57
N THR A 111 -15.56 6.22 -0.57
CA THR A 111 -15.20 7.35 -1.43
C THR A 111 -13.73 7.35 -1.84
N ASN A 112 -13.23 6.17 -2.18
CA ASN A 112 -11.84 6.04 -2.59
C ASN A 112 -11.66 6.45 -4.06
N TYR A 113 -10.39 6.69 -4.42
CA TYR A 113 -10.00 6.84 -5.81
C TYR A 113 -9.61 5.46 -6.35
N SER A 114 -9.54 5.33 -7.66
CA SER A 114 -9.13 4.08 -8.30
C SER A 114 -8.22 4.37 -9.48
N LEU A 115 -7.33 3.43 -9.74
CA LEU A 115 -6.52 3.46 -10.95
C LEU A 115 -6.32 2.05 -11.44
N MET A 116 -6.01 1.90 -12.73
CA MET A 116 -5.68 0.61 -13.31
C MET A 116 -4.16 0.51 -13.38
N ALA A 117 -3.62 -0.58 -12.86
CA ALA A 117 -2.17 -0.73 -12.80
C ALA A 117 -1.74 -2.07 -13.37
N SER A 118 -0.65 -2.06 -14.11
CA SER A 118 0.00 -3.29 -14.54
C SER A 118 0.76 -3.88 -13.36
N PRO A 119 0.66 -5.20 -13.12
CA PRO A 119 1.43 -5.82 -12.05
C PRO A 119 2.88 -6.08 -12.48
N ASP A 120 3.55 -5.05 -12.95
CA ASP A 120 4.93 -5.12 -13.41
C ASP A 120 5.75 -4.12 -12.62
N ILE A 121 6.66 -4.62 -11.81
CA ILE A 121 7.50 -3.79 -10.96
C ILE A 121 8.98 -3.90 -11.32
N SER A 122 9.27 -4.44 -12.52
CA SER A 122 10.65 -4.71 -12.90
C SER A 122 11.52 -3.45 -12.97
N ASP A 123 10.91 -2.29 -13.23
CA ASP A 123 11.65 -1.04 -13.32
C ASP A 123 11.58 -0.20 -12.04
N LEU A 124 10.97 -0.72 -10.98
CA LEU A 124 10.88 0.02 -9.72
C LEU A 124 12.13 -0.25 -8.89
N LYS A 125 12.54 0.79 -8.16
CA LYS A 125 13.74 0.70 -7.36
C LYS A 125 13.45 -0.02 -6.04
N GLU A 126 13.92 -1.24 -5.96
CA GLU A 126 13.73 -2.07 -4.78
C GLU A 126 14.78 -1.71 -3.74
N VAL A 127 14.38 -1.72 -2.48
CA VAL A 127 15.28 -1.46 -1.37
C VAL A 127 15.70 -2.78 -0.76
N THR A 128 17.01 -3.00 -0.67
CA THR A 128 17.55 -4.19 -0.06
C THR A 128 18.11 -3.81 1.31
N GLU A 129 17.57 -4.39 2.33
CA GLU A 129 17.96 -4.04 3.69
C GLU A 129 18.73 -5.14 4.39
#